data_6a25cf53287876476c639a6a339d1d3c
#
_entry.id   6a25cf53287876476c639a6a339d1d3c
#
_cell.length_a   1.000
_cell.length_b   1.000
_cell.length_c   1.000
_cell.angle_alpha   90.00
_cell.angle_beta   90.00
_cell.angle_gamma   90.00
#
_symmetry.space_group_name_H-M   'P 1'
#
loop_
_entity.id
_entity.type
_entity.pdbx_description
1 polymer ?
#
loop_
_entity_poly.entity_id
_entity_poly.type
_entity_poly.pdbx_seq_one_letter_code
_entity_poly.pdbx_strand_id
1 'polypeptide(L)'
;MRRIVTLAMLSLLSGAPCLAACHTDKFTFFYGSDTSTTMHVSSGGRCTLNIVLGPTGSIKSIAVTEQAKHGSASYNGGIAYPEIAYQSSRGYKGADAFAFTVDGQGIHRSGLSTIRVSVDVK
;
A
#
# COMPACT_ATOMS: atom_id res chain seq x y z
N MET A 1 45.17 -20.38 -45.30
CA MET A 1 44.61 -20.54 -43.94
C MET A 1 43.79 -19.30 -43.64
N ARG A 2 42.48 -19.42 -43.71
CA ARG A 2 41.58 -18.34 -43.32
C ARG A 2 41.19 -18.54 -41.85
N ARG A 3 41.60 -17.62 -40.99
CA ARG A 3 41.16 -17.60 -39.61
C ARG A 3 39.77 -16.92 -39.56
N ILE A 4 38.76 -17.69 -39.22
CA ILE A 4 37.42 -17.16 -39.00
C ILE A 4 37.42 -16.60 -37.58
N VAL A 5 37.35 -15.27 -37.45
CA VAL A 5 37.15 -14.61 -36.16
C VAL A 5 35.64 -14.59 -35.91
N THR A 6 35.18 -15.47 -35.04
CA THR A 6 33.78 -15.45 -34.61
C THR A 6 33.63 -14.32 -33.57
N LEU A 7 33.03 -13.23 -34.00
CA LEU A 7 32.62 -12.16 -33.06
C LEU A 7 31.43 -12.69 -32.25
N ALA A 8 31.67 -13.02 -31.01
CA ALA A 8 30.59 -13.27 -30.06
C ALA A 8 29.93 -11.92 -29.73
N MET A 9 28.77 -11.68 -30.28
CA MET A 9 27.91 -10.58 -29.84
C MET A 9 27.39 -10.91 -28.44
N LEU A 10 28.00 -10.28 -27.46
CA LEU A 10 27.48 -10.27 -26.11
C LEU A 10 26.27 -9.30 -26.09
N SER A 11 25.08 -9.83 -26.24
CA SER A 11 23.85 -9.07 -26.04
C SER A 11 23.73 -8.78 -24.56
N LEU A 12 24.12 -7.59 -24.16
CA LEU A 12 23.80 -7.03 -22.87
C LEU A 12 22.28 -6.82 -22.79
N LEU A 13 21.57 -7.79 -22.19
CA LEU A 13 20.22 -7.57 -21.72
C LEU A 13 20.30 -6.58 -20.58
N SER A 14 20.23 -5.28 -20.89
CA SER A 14 19.97 -4.26 -19.89
C SER A 14 18.50 -4.39 -19.48
N GLY A 15 18.23 -5.22 -18.47
CA GLY A 15 16.97 -5.22 -17.78
C GLY A 15 16.78 -3.86 -17.12
N ALA A 16 15.80 -3.04 -17.60
CA ALA A 16 15.39 -1.86 -16.86
C ALA A 16 14.98 -2.30 -15.45
N PRO A 17 15.45 -1.62 -14.38
CA PRO A 17 14.98 -1.93 -13.04
C PRO A 17 13.46 -1.69 -13.03
N CYS A 18 12.68 -2.76 -12.77
CA CYS A 18 11.27 -2.62 -12.45
C CYS A 18 11.19 -1.89 -11.13
N LEU A 19 10.88 -0.60 -11.17
CA LEU A 19 10.48 0.12 -9.98
C LEU A 19 9.25 -0.57 -9.42
N ALA A 20 9.35 -1.07 -8.19
CA ALA A 20 8.23 -1.67 -7.50
C ALA A 20 7.09 -0.65 -7.47
N ALA A 21 5.94 -1.00 -8.04
CA ALA A 21 4.78 -0.14 -8.01
C ALA A 21 4.27 -0.04 -6.58
N CYS A 22 4.05 1.17 -6.12
CA CYS A 22 3.37 1.46 -4.86
C CYS A 22 2.59 2.74 -5.04
N HIS A 23 1.29 2.63 -5.16
CA HIS A 23 0.41 3.76 -5.33
C HIS A 23 -0.93 3.47 -4.68
N THR A 24 -1.42 4.42 -3.90
CA THR A 24 -2.78 4.38 -3.36
C THR A 24 -3.58 5.50 -3.98
N ASP A 25 -4.77 5.19 -4.48
CA ASP A 25 -5.68 6.18 -5.04
C ASP A 25 -6.06 7.19 -3.97
N LYS A 26 -6.23 8.44 -4.37
CA LYS A 26 -6.65 9.49 -3.46
C LYS A 26 -8.04 9.18 -2.89
N PHE A 27 -8.18 9.34 -1.60
CA PHE A 27 -9.46 9.20 -0.93
C PHE A 27 -9.61 10.27 0.15
N THR A 28 -10.84 10.60 0.44
CA THR A 28 -11.16 11.54 1.52
C THR A 28 -11.71 10.75 2.70
N PHE A 29 -11.19 11.05 3.87
CA PHE A 29 -11.53 10.40 5.11
C PHE A 29 -12.25 11.37 6.04
N PHE A 30 -13.37 10.93 6.61
CA PHE A 30 -14.10 11.64 7.65
C PHE A 30 -14.35 10.74 8.85
N TYR A 31 -14.15 11.27 10.04
CA TYR A 31 -14.46 10.53 11.26
C TYR A 31 -15.95 10.13 11.31
N GLY A 32 -16.20 8.89 11.70
CA GLY A 32 -17.54 8.33 11.79
C GLY A 32 -18.13 7.85 10.46
N SER A 33 -17.38 7.90 9.38
CA SER A 33 -17.81 7.45 8.04
C SER A 33 -16.91 6.35 7.51
N ASP A 34 -17.50 5.42 6.78
CA ASP A 34 -16.76 4.38 6.06
C ASP A 34 -16.26 4.90 4.72
N THR A 35 -15.09 4.47 4.33
CA THR A 35 -14.42 4.88 3.09
C THR A 35 -13.73 3.69 2.44
N SER A 36 -13.57 3.74 1.12
CA SER A 36 -12.85 2.74 0.34
C SER A 36 -11.79 3.39 -0.52
N THR A 37 -10.70 2.69 -0.74
CA THR A 37 -9.66 3.09 -1.68
C THR A 37 -9.03 1.88 -2.33
N THR A 38 -8.19 2.10 -3.34
CA THR A 38 -7.44 1.05 -4.03
C THR A 38 -5.95 1.33 -3.93
N MET A 39 -5.20 0.30 -3.59
CA MET A 39 -3.75 0.30 -3.53
C MET A 39 -3.18 -0.57 -4.66
N HIS A 40 -2.20 -0.06 -5.36
CA HIS A 40 -1.50 -0.76 -6.43
C HIS A 40 -0.09 -1.08 -5.96
N VAL A 41 0.28 -2.36 -6.00
CA VAL A 41 1.57 -2.83 -5.50
C VAL A 41 2.12 -3.96 -6.35
N SER A 42 3.44 -4.02 -6.49
CA SER A 42 4.10 -5.14 -7.16
C SER A 42 4.13 -6.38 -6.27
N SER A 43 4.09 -7.55 -6.91
CA SER A 43 4.22 -8.85 -6.21
C SER A 43 5.50 -8.88 -5.36
N GLY A 44 5.38 -9.29 -4.11
CA GLY A 44 6.48 -9.28 -3.14
C GLY A 44 6.87 -7.90 -2.64
N GLY A 45 6.18 -6.85 -3.09
CA GLY A 45 6.46 -5.48 -2.71
C GLY A 45 5.76 -5.04 -1.43
N ARG A 46 6.25 -3.94 -0.88
CA ARG A 46 5.66 -3.26 0.28
C ARG A 46 5.12 -1.90 -0.15
N CYS A 47 3.95 -1.57 0.32
CA CYS A 47 3.33 -0.28 0.07
C CYS A 47 2.78 0.31 1.36
N THR A 48 2.95 1.60 1.55
CA THR A 48 2.50 2.31 2.74
C THR A 48 1.44 3.33 2.39
N LEU A 49 0.50 3.51 3.29
CA LEU A 49 -0.58 4.47 3.24
C LEU A 49 -0.47 5.38 4.46
N ASN A 50 -0.32 6.66 4.24
CA ASN A 50 -0.29 7.65 5.30
C ASN A 50 -1.65 8.31 5.44
N ILE A 51 -2.09 8.49 6.68
CA ILE A 51 -3.30 9.23 6.99
C ILE A 51 -2.89 10.65 7.33
N VAL A 52 -3.36 11.59 6.53
CA VAL A 52 -3.14 13.01 6.77
C VAL A 52 -4.29 13.55 7.59
N LEU A 53 -3.98 13.97 8.81
CA LEU A 53 -4.95 14.64 9.67
C LEU A 53 -5.02 16.12 9.30
N GLY A 54 -6.22 16.64 9.27
CA GLY A 54 -6.43 18.08 9.24
C GLY A 54 -5.91 18.74 10.53
N PRO A 55 -5.72 20.07 10.55
CA PRO A 55 -5.10 20.77 11.69
C PRO A 55 -5.87 20.65 13.00
N THR A 56 -7.11 20.20 12.96
CA THR A 56 -8.02 20.08 14.11
C THR A 56 -8.46 18.65 14.40
N GLY A 57 -7.96 17.69 13.61
CA GLY A 57 -8.26 16.29 13.85
C GLY A 57 -7.34 15.66 14.87
N SER A 58 -7.88 14.75 15.68
CA SER A 58 -7.09 13.92 16.59
C SER A 58 -7.55 12.47 16.51
N ILE A 59 -6.59 11.57 16.37
CA ILE A 59 -6.83 10.13 16.38
C ILE A 59 -6.70 9.60 17.81
N LYS A 60 -7.67 8.81 18.21
CA LYS A 60 -7.68 8.10 19.49
C LYS A 60 -7.05 6.72 19.35
N SER A 61 -7.40 5.99 18.30
CA SER A 61 -6.88 4.65 18.05
C SER A 61 -6.93 4.28 16.56
N ILE A 62 -6.02 3.41 16.15
CA ILE A 62 -6.00 2.80 14.82
C ILE A 62 -5.74 1.32 14.99
N ALA A 63 -6.45 0.50 14.22
CA ALA A 63 -6.24 -0.95 14.23
C ALA A 63 -6.57 -1.55 12.86
N VAL A 64 -5.77 -2.53 12.43
CA VAL A 64 -6.14 -3.38 11.30
C VAL A 64 -7.20 -4.36 11.79
N THR A 65 -8.40 -4.28 11.21
CA THR A 65 -9.56 -5.08 11.64
C THR A 65 -9.87 -6.23 10.72
N GLU A 66 -9.42 -6.17 9.47
CA GLU A 66 -9.54 -7.25 8.50
C GLU A 66 -8.20 -7.43 7.80
N GLN A 67 -7.59 -8.59 7.98
CA GLN A 67 -6.29 -8.92 7.40
C GLN A 67 -6.39 -9.27 5.92
N ALA A 68 -5.31 -9.00 5.18
CA ALA A 68 -5.14 -9.44 3.82
C ALA A 68 -5.02 -10.97 3.75
N LYS A 69 -5.49 -11.56 2.65
CA LYS A 69 -5.42 -13.01 2.41
C LYS A 69 -4.11 -13.42 1.74
N HIS A 70 -3.54 -12.54 0.95
CA HIS A 70 -2.34 -12.81 0.13
C HIS A 70 -1.18 -11.87 0.45
N GLY A 71 -1.16 -11.42 1.68
CA GLY A 71 -0.16 -10.52 2.21
C GLY A 71 -0.46 -10.21 3.66
N SER A 72 0.15 -9.16 4.18
CA SER A 72 -0.09 -8.71 5.54
C SER A 72 -0.20 -7.20 5.60
N ALA A 73 -1.17 -6.71 6.34
CA ALA A 73 -1.34 -5.31 6.65
C ALA A 73 -0.99 -5.06 8.12
N SER A 74 -0.30 -3.97 8.39
CA SER A 74 0.11 -3.60 9.74
C SER A 74 0.01 -2.09 9.96
N TYR A 75 -0.25 -1.71 11.19
CA TYR A 75 -0.18 -0.33 11.62
C TYR A 75 1.19 -0.06 12.24
N ASN A 76 1.86 0.97 11.73
CA ASN A 76 3.15 1.43 12.22
C ASN A 76 3.11 2.93 12.50
N GLY A 77 4.06 3.38 13.28
CA GLY A 77 4.13 4.78 13.67
C GLY A 77 3.27 5.10 14.88
N GLY A 78 3.27 6.36 15.25
CA GLY A 78 2.45 6.87 16.34
C GLY A 78 1.16 7.52 15.83
N ILE A 79 0.32 7.93 16.76
CA ILE A 79 -0.94 8.63 16.47
C ILE A 79 -0.69 9.94 15.69
N ALA A 80 0.44 10.59 15.88
CA ALA A 80 0.78 11.84 15.21
C ALA A 80 1.05 11.66 13.71
N TYR A 81 1.66 10.53 13.32
CA TYR A 81 2.01 10.21 11.93
C TYR A 81 1.67 8.74 11.65
N PRO A 82 0.38 8.42 11.55
CA PRO A 82 -0.06 7.04 11.37
C PRO A 82 0.27 6.53 9.97
N GLU A 83 0.81 5.32 9.90
CA GLU A 83 1.18 4.64 8.68
C GLU A 83 0.58 3.24 8.67
N ILE A 84 -0.11 2.89 7.61
CA ILE A 84 -0.57 1.54 7.33
C ILE A 84 0.34 0.96 6.26
N ALA A 85 0.95 -0.17 6.54
CA ALA A 85 1.82 -0.87 5.60
C ALA A 85 1.16 -2.16 5.11
N TYR A 86 1.25 -2.41 3.82
CA TYR A 86 0.86 -3.66 3.19
C TYR A 86 2.10 -4.31 2.57
N GLN A 87 2.29 -5.59 2.86
CA GLN A 87 3.34 -6.42 2.27
C GLN A 87 2.68 -7.54 1.49
N SER A 88 2.86 -7.57 0.16
CA SER A 88 2.34 -8.67 -0.64
C SER A 88 3.21 -9.92 -0.53
N SER A 89 2.60 -11.09 -0.63
CA SER A 89 3.32 -12.37 -0.67
C SER A 89 4.07 -12.50 -1.99
N ARG A 90 5.28 -13.05 -1.93
CA ARG A 90 6.07 -13.31 -3.13
C ARG A 90 5.34 -14.28 -4.05
N GLY A 91 5.32 -13.97 -5.34
CA GLY A 91 4.72 -14.82 -6.36
C GLY A 91 3.21 -14.67 -6.50
N TYR A 92 2.53 -14.00 -5.58
CA TYR A 92 1.11 -13.71 -5.74
C TYR A 92 0.90 -12.52 -6.66
N LYS A 93 -0.03 -12.65 -7.59
CA LYS A 93 -0.55 -11.58 -8.45
C LYS A 93 -2.06 -11.69 -8.49
N GLY A 94 -2.74 -10.57 -8.41
CA GLY A 94 -4.20 -10.51 -8.43
C GLY A 94 -4.77 -9.62 -7.33
N ALA A 95 -6.03 -9.84 -7.00
CA ALA A 95 -6.74 -9.04 -6.02
C ALA A 95 -6.48 -9.51 -4.59
N ASP A 96 -6.36 -8.55 -3.69
CA ASP A 96 -6.35 -8.74 -2.25
C ASP A 96 -7.13 -7.61 -1.60
N ALA A 97 -7.36 -7.66 -0.33
CA ALA A 97 -8.04 -6.62 0.40
C ALA A 97 -7.73 -6.70 1.89
N PHE A 98 -7.73 -5.56 2.53
CA PHE A 98 -7.68 -5.44 3.98
C PHE A 98 -8.51 -4.25 4.43
N ALA A 99 -8.78 -4.15 5.73
CA ALA A 99 -9.46 -3.02 6.30
C ALA A 99 -8.83 -2.62 7.63
N PHE A 100 -8.87 -1.34 7.91
CA PHE A 100 -8.47 -0.80 9.20
C PHE A 100 -9.49 0.21 9.69
N THR A 101 -9.52 0.39 11.00
CA THR A 101 -10.41 1.35 11.64
C THR A 101 -9.60 2.47 12.27
N VAL A 102 -10.18 3.65 12.23
CA VAL A 102 -9.66 4.85 12.86
C VAL A 102 -10.75 5.41 13.74
N ASP A 103 -10.47 5.52 15.04
CA ASP A 103 -11.33 6.20 15.98
C ASP A 103 -10.73 7.55 16.31
N GLY A 104 -11.51 8.59 16.16
CA GLY A 104 -11.00 9.94 16.38
C GLY A 104 -12.06 11.00 16.33
N GLN A 105 -11.58 12.23 16.33
CA GLN A 105 -12.42 13.42 16.48
C GLN A 105 -11.89 14.55 15.60
N GLY A 106 -12.78 15.14 14.82
CA GLY A 106 -12.56 16.39 14.10
C GLY A 106 -13.44 17.51 14.67
N ILE A 107 -13.51 18.66 13.99
CA ILE A 107 -14.31 19.80 14.43
C ILE A 107 -15.80 19.46 14.48
N HIS A 108 -16.32 18.80 13.45
CA HIS A 108 -17.75 18.57 13.26
C HIS A 108 -18.14 17.09 13.32
N ARG A 109 -17.19 16.20 13.36
CA ARG A 109 -17.42 14.75 13.29
C ARG A 109 -16.50 14.02 14.24
N SER A 110 -17.02 12.94 14.80
CA SER A 110 -16.27 12.05 15.66
C SER A 110 -16.75 10.62 15.47
N GLY A 111 -15.96 9.66 15.90
CA GLY A 111 -16.33 8.26 15.94
C GLY A 111 -15.41 7.36 15.16
N LEU A 112 -15.87 6.12 15.00
CA LEU A 112 -15.13 5.05 14.34
C LEU A 112 -15.37 5.10 12.85
N SER A 113 -14.29 5.07 12.08
CA SER A 113 -14.31 4.99 10.62
C SER A 113 -13.65 3.70 10.18
N THR A 114 -14.26 3.02 9.23
CA THR A 114 -13.66 1.85 8.58
C THR A 114 -13.16 2.24 7.20
N ILE A 115 -11.89 2.01 6.94
CA ILE A 115 -11.28 2.22 5.64
C ILE A 115 -11.00 0.85 5.03
N ARG A 116 -11.66 0.54 3.93
CA ARG A 116 -11.46 -0.68 3.16
C ARG A 116 -10.50 -0.41 2.03
N VAL A 117 -9.44 -1.19 1.96
CA VAL A 117 -8.43 -1.07 0.93
C VAL A 117 -8.50 -2.29 0.03
N SER A 118 -8.88 -2.07 -1.22
CA SER A 118 -8.72 -3.07 -2.27
C SER A 118 -7.29 -3.01 -2.79
N VAL A 119 -6.62 -4.15 -2.90
CA VAL A 119 -5.24 -4.20 -3.36
C VAL A 119 -5.18 -4.89 -4.71
N ASP A 120 -4.54 -4.24 -5.66
CA ASP A 120 -4.23 -4.77 -6.97
C ASP A 120 -2.73 -5.10 -7.01
N VAL A 121 -2.42 -6.40 -6.98
CA VAL A 121 -1.04 -6.90 -6.98
C VAL A 121 -0.66 -7.31 -8.39
N LYS A 122 0.37 -6.69 -8.92
CA LYS A 122 0.84 -6.93 -10.29
C LYS A 122 2.23 -7.55 -10.38
#